data_9e28e56007c06c3d9cbd5765299d9e0f
#
_entry.id   9e28e56007c06c3d9cbd5765299d9e0f
#
_cell.length_a   1.000
_cell.length_b   1.000
_cell.length_c   1.000
_cell.angle_alpha   90.00
_cell.angle_beta   90.00
_cell.angle_gamma   90.00
#
_symmetry.space_group_name_H-M   'P 1'
#
loop_
_entity.id
_entity.type
_entity.pdbx_description
1 polymer ?
#
loop_
_entity_poly.entity_id
_entity_poly.type
_entity_poly.pdbx_seq_one_letter_code
_entity_poly.pdbx_strand_id
1 'polypeptide(L)'
;VAIVTDAVHDLGDTITIGFSWYLEKVSKKKRTKEYSYGYTRFSLLAAIININVLVLGSIFVLKESITRLMNPEPCNVKGMMLLGVLGVIFNGAAVLKLKKGHSENERVVMLHLMEDVLGWVAILIGAIVMYFVDVPILDPILSISIACYILYGASKNLKRTLSIFLQGVPKGVEMDTVVSMIKEEVNVLEVHDVHLWSLDGDYNVLTAHVIVPENTTMRQLA
;
A
#
# COMPACT_ATOMS: atom_id res chain seq x y z
N VAL A 1 -6.29 -19.02 24.56
CA VAL A 1 -5.07 -18.48 23.90
C VAL A 1 -5.44 -17.80 22.59
N ALA A 2 -6.16 -18.42 21.64
CA ALA A 2 -6.54 -17.84 20.35
C ALA A 2 -7.24 -16.47 20.46
N ILE A 3 -8.22 -16.32 21.37
CA ILE A 3 -8.95 -15.06 21.59
C ILE A 3 -8.02 -13.92 22.06
N VAL A 4 -7.04 -14.23 22.92
CA VAL A 4 -6.07 -13.21 23.38
C VAL A 4 -5.13 -12.83 22.24
N THR A 5 -4.73 -13.78 21.41
CA THR A 5 -3.90 -13.53 20.23
C THR A 5 -4.64 -12.66 19.21
N ASP A 6 -5.90 -12.95 18.92
CA ASP A 6 -6.76 -12.12 18.06
C ASP A 6 -6.94 -10.71 18.63
N ALA A 7 -7.23 -10.58 19.93
CA ALA A 7 -7.40 -9.28 20.57
C ALA A 7 -6.11 -8.42 20.52
N VAL A 8 -4.92 -9.03 20.68
CA VAL A 8 -3.64 -8.34 20.55
C VAL A 8 -3.36 -7.94 19.11
N HIS A 9 -3.75 -8.78 18.14
CA HIS A 9 -3.65 -8.47 16.72
C HIS A 9 -4.55 -7.28 16.35
N ASP A 10 -5.83 -7.32 16.72
CA ASP A 10 -6.79 -6.24 16.47
C ASP A 10 -6.38 -4.92 17.14
N LEU A 11 -5.79 -4.99 18.33
CA LEU A 11 -5.24 -3.82 19.00
C LEU A 11 -4.04 -3.25 18.21
N GLY A 12 -3.16 -4.11 17.72
CA GLY A 12 -2.02 -3.74 16.88
C GLY A 12 -2.48 -3.05 15.60
N ASP A 13 -3.47 -3.60 14.92
CA ASP A 13 -4.05 -3.02 13.70
C ASP A 13 -4.71 -1.67 13.97
N THR A 14 -5.47 -1.55 15.06
CA THR A 14 -6.10 -0.30 15.47
C THR A 14 -5.06 0.80 15.75
N ILE A 15 -3.98 0.48 16.46
CA ILE A 15 -2.88 1.42 16.73
C ILE A 15 -2.21 1.83 15.42
N THR A 16 -1.97 0.88 14.53
CA THR A 16 -1.30 1.12 13.24
C THR A 16 -2.15 1.99 12.33
N ILE A 17 -3.45 1.74 12.24
CA ILE A 17 -4.39 2.57 11.48
C ILE A 17 -4.46 3.98 12.07
N GLY A 18 -4.54 4.13 13.39
CA GLY A 18 -4.55 5.42 14.07
C GLY A 18 -3.27 6.22 13.83
N PHE A 19 -2.11 5.56 13.89
CA PHE A 19 -0.82 6.17 13.61
C PHE A 19 -0.69 6.59 12.14
N SER A 20 -1.12 5.75 11.22
CA SER A 20 -1.14 6.05 9.79
C SER A 20 -2.04 7.23 9.45
N TRP A 21 -3.22 7.28 10.04
CA TRP A 21 -4.10 8.44 9.91
C TRP A 21 -3.44 9.72 10.42
N TYR A 22 -2.73 9.64 11.57
CA TYR A 22 -2.00 10.78 12.09
C TYR A 22 -0.90 11.26 11.14
N LEU A 23 -0.07 10.34 10.61
CA LEU A 23 0.98 10.67 9.66
C LEU A 23 0.41 11.23 8.34
N GLU A 24 -0.70 10.67 7.86
CA GLU A 24 -1.42 11.19 6.70
C GLU A 24 -1.94 12.62 6.96
N LYS A 25 -2.42 12.92 8.16
CA LYS A 25 -2.80 14.28 8.55
C LYS A 25 -1.58 15.21 8.61
N VAL A 26 -0.43 14.72 9.07
CA VAL A 26 0.82 15.49 9.08
C VAL A 26 1.30 15.77 7.65
N SER A 27 1.17 14.80 6.73
CA SER A 27 1.62 14.95 5.34
C SER A 27 0.95 16.13 4.61
N LYS A 28 -0.28 16.49 5.01
CA LYS A 28 -1.05 17.61 4.44
C LYS A 28 -0.62 18.99 4.94
N LYS A 29 0.35 19.07 5.87
CA LYS A 29 0.86 20.36 6.35
C LYS A 29 1.64 21.09 5.27
N LYS A 30 1.47 22.43 5.23
CA LYS A 30 2.18 23.30 4.29
C LYS A 30 3.69 23.31 4.53
N ARG A 31 4.41 23.77 3.54
CA ARG A 31 5.86 24.02 3.57
C ARG A 31 6.25 24.92 4.74
N THR A 32 7.40 24.65 5.34
CA THR A 32 8.01 25.47 6.38
C THR A 32 9.45 25.78 5.98
N LYS A 33 10.13 26.63 6.78
CA LYS A 33 11.56 26.89 6.57
C LYS A 33 12.44 25.65 6.77
N GLU A 34 11.99 24.69 7.59
CA GLU A 34 12.69 23.42 7.86
C GLU A 34 12.40 22.36 6.80
N TYR A 35 11.18 22.34 6.24
CA TYR A 35 10.74 21.40 5.23
C TYR A 35 10.30 22.15 3.97
N SER A 36 11.25 22.40 3.08
CA SER A 36 11.04 23.19 1.85
C SER A 36 10.03 22.57 0.90
N TYR A 37 9.95 21.23 0.84
CA TYR A 37 8.95 20.49 0.08
C TYR A 37 7.67 20.20 0.88
N GLY A 38 7.57 20.65 2.14
CA GLY A 38 6.47 20.32 3.05
C GLY A 38 6.65 18.94 3.68
N TYR A 39 5.54 18.39 4.15
CA TYR A 39 5.51 17.15 4.94
C TYR A 39 4.97 15.95 4.12
N THR A 40 4.85 16.06 2.80
CA THR A 40 4.21 15.07 1.94
C THR A 40 4.82 13.66 2.08
N ARG A 41 6.14 13.56 2.31
CA ARG A 41 6.82 12.26 2.52
C ARG A 41 6.41 11.51 3.79
N PHE A 42 5.69 12.15 4.72
CA PHE A 42 5.14 11.45 5.89
C PHE A 42 4.06 10.44 5.49
N SER A 43 3.38 10.62 4.34
CA SER A 43 2.47 9.61 3.80
C SER A 43 3.21 8.33 3.37
N LEU A 44 4.41 8.47 2.78
CA LEU A 44 5.26 7.31 2.44
C LEU A 44 5.75 6.57 3.68
N LEU A 45 6.10 7.31 4.74
CA LEU A 45 6.49 6.72 6.02
C LEU A 45 5.34 5.92 6.63
N ALA A 46 4.11 6.47 6.59
CA ALA A 46 2.90 5.76 7.02
C ALA A 46 2.72 4.46 6.22
N ALA A 47 2.85 4.52 4.90
CA ALA A 47 2.73 3.35 4.04
C ALA A 47 3.79 2.28 4.36
N ILE A 48 5.05 2.66 4.59
CA ILE A 48 6.12 1.72 4.96
C ILE A 48 5.81 1.04 6.30
N ILE A 49 5.36 1.79 7.30
CA ILE A 49 5.01 1.24 8.62
C ILE A 49 3.85 0.26 8.48
N ASN A 50 2.78 0.62 7.77
CA ASN A 50 1.65 -0.26 7.52
C ASN A 50 2.05 -1.56 6.83
N ILE A 51 2.86 -1.47 5.77
CA ILE A 51 3.35 -2.65 5.05
C ILE A 51 4.16 -3.56 5.98
N ASN A 52 5.02 -3.00 6.83
CA ASN A 52 5.82 -3.79 7.77
C ASN A 52 4.94 -4.51 8.80
N VAL A 53 3.93 -3.84 9.36
CA VAL A 53 2.97 -4.48 10.29
C VAL A 53 2.22 -5.60 9.60
N LEU A 54 1.75 -5.38 8.37
CA LEU A 54 1.06 -6.39 7.57
C LEU A 54 1.96 -7.61 7.29
N VAL A 55 3.23 -7.39 6.94
CA VAL A 55 4.21 -8.47 6.71
C VAL A 55 4.45 -9.26 7.99
N LEU A 56 4.66 -8.60 9.12
CA LEU A 56 4.89 -9.27 10.41
C LEU A 56 3.66 -10.09 10.83
N GLY A 57 2.45 -9.53 10.71
CA GLY A 57 1.20 -10.24 10.96
C GLY A 57 1.03 -11.47 10.07
N SER A 58 1.31 -11.32 8.76
CA SER A 58 1.21 -12.43 7.82
C SER A 58 2.23 -13.54 8.10
N ILE A 59 3.45 -13.21 8.50
CA ILE A 59 4.47 -14.20 8.92
C ILE A 59 4.00 -14.96 10.17
N PHE A 60 3.40 -14.25 11.13
CA PHE A 60 2.84 -14.88 12.33
C PHE A 60 1.70 -15.86 11.98
N VAL A 61 0.76 -15.45 11.12
CA VAL A 61 -0.33 -16.30 10.64
C VAL A 61 0.20 -17.52 9.90
N LEU A 62 1.22 -17.36 9.05
CA LEU A 62 1.87 -18.48 8.35
C LEU A 62 2.46 -19.49 9.33
N LYS A 63 3.22 -19.03 10.33
CA LYS A 63 3.81 -19.88 11.35
C LYS A 63 2.74 -20.68 12.09
N GLU A 64 1.67 -20.02 12.54
CA GLU A 64 0.57 -20.66 13.26
C GLU A 64 -0.16 -21.67 12.36
N SER A 65 -0.45 -21.31 11.11
CA SER A 65 -1.15 -22.16 10.15
C SER A 65 -0.34 -23.40 9.78
N ILE A 66 1.00 -23.28 9.63
CA ILE A 66 1.88 -24.44 9.41
C ILE A 66 1.86 -25.37 10.62
N THR A 67 1.87 -24.83 11.85
CA THR A 67 1.78 -25.62 13.07
C THR A 67 0.45 -26.39 13.13
N ARG A 68 -0.66 -25.74 12.79
CA ARG A 68 -1.99 -26.39 12.73
C ARG A 68 -2.15 -27.37 11.58
N LEU A 69 -1.39 -27.20 10.48
CA LEU A 69 -1.35 -28.17 9.39
C LEU A 69 -0.71 -29.49 9.85
N MET A 70 0.33 -29.41 10.70
CA MET A 70 1.02 -30.57 11.26
C MET A 70 0.24 -31.22 12.41
N ASN A 71 -0.50 -30.43 13.18
CA ASN A 71 -1.32 -30.87 14.31
C ASN A 71 -2.72 -30.26 14.20
N PRO A 72 -3.61 -30.87 13.39
CA PRO A 72 -4.94 -30.33 13.15
C PRO A 72 -5.76 -30.22 14.45
N GLU A 73 -6.19 -29.04 14.81
CA GLU A 73 -7.07 -28.79 15.94
C GLU A 73 -8.52 -28.57 15.44
N PRO A 74 -9.53 -28.96 16.21
CA PRO A 74 -10.93 -28.72 15.86
C PRO A 74 -11.19 -27.22 15.74
N CYS A 75 -11.72 -26.81 14.58
CA CYS A 75 -12.04 -25.43 14.30
C CYS A 75 -13.45 -25.08 14.73
N ASN A 76 -13.66 -23.86 15.25
CA ASN A 76 -15.00 -23.35 15.52
C ASN A 76 -15.64 -22.83 14.21
N VAL A 77 -16.15 -23.74 13.41
CA VAL A 77 -16.77 -23.45 12.10
C VAL A 77 -17.91 -22.42 12.21
N LYS A 78 -18.72 -22.47 13.27
CA LYS A 78 -19.82 -21.51 13.49
C LYS A 78 -19.28 -20.10 13.75
N GLY A 79 -18.20 -20.00 14.54
CA GLY A 79 -17.50 -18.72 14.75
C GLY A 79 -16.91 -18.16 13.46
N MET A 80 -16.27 -18.99 12.65
CA MET A 80 -15.76 -18.59 11.33
C MET A 80 -16.85 -18.12 10.37
N MET A 81 -18.00 -18.81 10.33
CA MET A 81 -19.14 -18.39 9.50
C MET A 81 -19.66 -17.02 9.94
N LEU A 82 -19.83 -16.80 11.26
CA LEU A 82 -20.29 -15.53 11.81
C LEU A 82 -19.32 -14.39 11.44
N LEU A 83 -18.02 -14.59 11.68
CA LEU A 83 -16.98 -13.60 11.37
C LEU A 83 -16.88 -13.36 9.85
N GLY A 84 -16.96 -14.41 9.03
CA GLY A 84 -16.97 -14.29 7.57
C GLY A 84 -18.13 -13.44 7.06
N VAL A 85 -19.35 -13.67 7.59
CA VAL A 85 -20.53 -12.85 7.24
C VAL A 85 -20.33 -11.40 7.67
N LEU A 86 -19.87 -11.15 8.88
CA LEU A 86 -19.60 -9.79 9.37
C LEU A 86 -18.52 -9.10 8.54
N GLY A 87 -17.42 -9.79 8.24
CA GLY A 87 -16.35 -9.27 7.41
C GLY A 87 -16.83 -8.88 6.02
N VAL A 88 -17.59 -9.72 5.33
CA VAL A 88 -18.20 -9.41 4.04
C VAL A 88 -19.15 -8.22 4.12
N ILE A 89 -19.98 -8.13 5.15
CA ILE A 89 -20.94 -7.03 5.32
C ILE A 89 -20.20 -5.69 5.54
N PHE A 90 -19.26 -5.64 6.50
CA PHE A 90 -18.59 -4.39 6.84
C PHE A 90 -17.67 -3.90 5.71
N ASN A 91 -16.81 -4.78 5.18
CA ASN A 91 -15.92 -4.40 4.08
C ASN A 91 -16.71 -4.15 2.78
N GLY A 92 -17.74 -4.94 2.49
CA GLY A 92 -18.64 -4.73 1.36
C GLY A 92 -19.39 -3.40 1.44
N ALA A 93 -19.90 -3.02 2.61
CA ALA A 93 -20.52 -1.71 2.82
C ALA A 93 -19.53 -0.55 2.60
N ALA A 94 -18.28 -0.71 3.04
CA ALA A 94 -17.22 0.27 2.81
C ALA A 94 -16.91 0.42 1.30
N VAL A 95 -16.78 -0.69 0.56
CA VAL A 95 -16.62 -0.69 -0.91
C VAL A 95 -17.76 0.04 -1.60
N LEU A 96 -19.01 -0.25 -1.23
CA LEU A 96 -20.18 0.40 -1.83
C LEU A 96 -20.21 1.90 -1.56
N LYS A 97 -19.76 2.35 -0.40
CA LYS A 97 -19.65 3.76 -0.05
C LYS A 97 -18.58 4.48 -0.88
N LEU A 98 -17.42 3.86 -1.06
CA LEU A 98 -16.30 4.43 -1.81
C LEU A 98 -16.50 4.39 -3.33
N LYS A 99 -17.31 3.46 -3.86
CA LYS A 99 -17.63 3.38 -5.29
C LYS A 99 -18.25 4.66 -5.86
N LYS A 100 -18.79 5.55 -5.03
CA LYS A 100 -19.34 6.85 -5.40
C LYS A 100 -18.31 7.97 -5.42
N GLY A 101 -17.10 7.73 -4.99
CA GLY A 101 -16.01 8.69 -4.98
C GLY A 101 -15.34 8.86 -6.34
N HIS A 102 -14.74 10.03 -6.57
CA HIS A 102 -14.13 10.40 -7.86
C HIS A 102 -12.61 10.56 -7.78
N SER A 103 -11.98 10.37 -6.63
CA SER A 103 -10.53 10.53 -6.47
C SER A 103 -9.77 9.22 -6.72
N GLU A 104 -8.53 9.34 -7.25
CA GLU A 104 -7.64 8.19 -7.44
C GLU A 104 -7.34 7.47 -6.11
N ASN A 105 -7.21 8.22 -5.01
CA ASN A 105 -7.03 7.63 -3.69
C ASN A 105 -8.22 6.77 -3.25
N GLU A 106 -9.45 7.23 -3.51
CA GLU A 106 -10.65 6.46 -3.20
C GLU A 106 -10.71 5.17 -4.01
N ARG A 107 -10.23 5.22 -5.26
CA ARG A 107 -10.14 4.04 -6.13
C ARG A 107 -9.13 3.02 -5.58
N VAL A 108 -7.95 3.46 -5.12
CA VAL A 108 -6.94 2.56 -4.54
C VAL A 108 -7.44 1.93 -3.25
N VAL A 109 -8.08 2.71 -2.37
CA VAL A 109 -8.69 2.21 -1.13
C VAL A 109 -9.83 1.24 -1.44
N MET A 110 -10.65 1.54 -2.45
CA MET A 110 -11.73 0.64 -2.88
C MET A 110 -11.20 -0.70 -3.38
N LEU A 111 -10.10 -0.71 -4.15
CA LEU A 111 -9.47 -1.95 -4.62
C LEU A 111 -8.95 -2.78 -3.45
N HIS A 112 -8.32 -2.15 -2.47
CA HIS A 112 -7.86 -2.83 -1.25
C HIS A 112 -9.03 -3.47 -0.47
N LEU A 113 -10.09 -2.70 -0.24
CA LEU A 113 -11.29 -3.23 0.42
C LEU A 113 -11.98 -4.34 -0.37
N MET A 114 -11.91 -4.31 -1.70
CA MET A 114 -12.40 -5.44 -2.53
C MET A 114 -11.57 -6.70 -2.32
N GLU A 115 -10.24 -6.56 -2.19
CA GLU A 115 -9.35 -7.69 -1.85
C GLU A 115 -9.72 -8.28 -0.49
N ASP A 116 -10.00 -7.44 0.51
CA ASP A 116 -10.46 -7.87 1.83
C ASP A 116 -11.81 -8.61 1.76
N VAL A 117 -12.78 -8.08 1.00
CA VAL A 117 -14.07 -8.75 0.77
C VAL A 117 -13.87 -10.13 0.16
N LEU A 118 -12.98 -10.26 -0.84
CA LEU A 118 -12.69 -11.55 -1.46
C LEU A 118 -12.06 -12.52 -0.47
N GLY A 119 -11.16 -12.04 0.42
CA GLY A 119 -10.60 -12.83 1.51
C GLY A 119 -11.68 -13.36 2.48
N TRP A 120 -12.59 -12.49 2.91
CA TRP A 120 -13.71 -12.87 3.78
C TRP A 120 -14.68 -13.84 3.10
N VAL A 121 -14.96 -13.66 1.81
CA VAL A 121 -15.76 -14.60 1.02
C VAL A 121 -15.09 -15.97 0.94
N ALA A 122 -13.78 -16.03 0.74
CA ALA A 122 -13.03 -17.30 0.72
C ALA A 122 -13.10 -18.01 2.08
N ILE A 123 -12.94 -17.28 3.20
CA ILE A 123 -13.09 -17.81 4.55
C ILE A 123 -14.51 -18.34 4.77
N LEU A 124 -15.53 -17.61 4.33
CA LEU A 124 -16.93 -18.00 4.46
C LEU A 124 -17.24 -19.27 3.67
N ILE A 125 -16.76 -19.37 2.43
CA ILE A 125 -16.90 -20.58 1.60
C ILE A 125 -16.21 -21.76 2.28
N GLY A 126 -14.97 -21.58 2.77
CA GLY A 126 -14.25 -22.61 3.51
C GLY A 126 -15.00 -23.08 4.77
N ALA A 127 -15.57 -22.15 5.55
CA ALA A 127 -16.35 -22.45 6.72
C ALA A 127 -17.66 -23.22 6.37
N ILE A 128 -18.32 -22.87 5.27
CA ILE A 128 -19.50 -23.60 4.78
C ILE A 128 -19.12 -25.03 4.40
N VAL A 129 -18.02 -25.23 3.67
CA VAL A 129 -17.54 -26.56 3.30
C VAL A 129 -17.22 -27.40 4.55
N MET A 130 -16.51 -26.81 5.53
CA MET A 130 -16.18 -27.47 6.79
C MET A 130 -17.41 -27.78 7.67
N TYR A 131 -18.51 -27.06 7.48
CA TYR A 131 -19.75 -27.34 8.20
C TYR A 131 -20.41 -28.65 7.71
N PHE A 132 -20.28 -28.97 6.40
CA PHE A 132 -20.86 -30.18 5.81
C PHE A 132 -19.90 -31.37 5.77
N VAL A 133 -18.59 -31.08 5.75
CA VAL A 133 -17.53 -32.10 5.64
C VAL A 133 -16.49 -31.82 6.73
N ASP A 134 -16.29 -32.79 7.61
CA ASP A 134 -15.34 -32.66 8.72
C ASP A 134 -13.89 -32.79 8.18
N VAL A 135 -13.36 -31.66 7.68
CA VAL A 135 -12.00 -31.56 7.12
C VAL A 135 -11.25 -30.42 7.82
N PRO A 136 -10.71 -30.64 9.04
CA PRO A 136 -10.03 -29.60 9.83
C PRO A 136 -8.80 -28.98 9.12
N ILE A 137 -8.22 -29.70 8.16
CA ILE A 137 -7.03 -29.26 7.41
C ILE A 137 -7.32 -28.11 6.43
N LEU A 138 -8.59 -27.86 6.11
CA LEU A 138 -8.98 -26.84 5.15
C LEU A 138 -8.70 -25.41 5.70
N ASP A 139 -8.91 -25.20 6.99
CA ASP A 139 -8.66 -23.89 7.64
C ASP A 139 -7.17 -23.45 7.55
N PRO A 140 -6.19 -24.28 7.95
CA PRO A 140 -4.78 -23.93 7.75
C PRO A 140 -4.38 -23.71 6.29
N ILE A 141 -4.93 -24.49 5.36
CA ILE A 141 -4.62 -24.33 3.92
C ILE A 141 -5.14 -22.99 3.40
N LEU A 142 -6.37 -22.60 3.74
CA LEU A 142 -6.94 -21.31 3.39
C LEU A 142 -6.12 -20.16 4.00
N SER A 143 -5.79 -20.27 5.29
CA SER A 143 -4.99 -19.27 6.00
C SER A 143 -3.61 -19.07 5.38
N ILE A 144 -2.92 -20.16 5.00
CA ILE A 144 -1.63 -20.09 4.29
C ILE A 144 -1.80 -19.42 2.92
N SER A 145 -2.84 -19.79 2.17
CA SER A 145 -3.09 -19.24 0.84
C SER A 145 -3.34 -17.73 0.91
N ILE A 146 -4.16 -17.29 1.84
CA ILE A 146 -4.47 -15.86 2.07
C ILE A 146 -3.21 -15.11 2.53
N ALA A 147 -2.46 -15.65 3.50
CA ALA A 147 -1.24 -15.02 3.98
C ALA A 147 -0.17 -14.88 2.87
N CYS A 148 0.00 -15.89 2.02
CA CYS A 148 0.89 -15.81 0.86
C CYS A 148 0.44 -14.73 -0.13
N TYR A 149 -0.85 -14.63 -0.40
CA TYR A 149 -1.42 -13.61 -1.27
C TYR A 149 -1.16 -12.20 -0.72
N ILE A 150 -1.42 -11.98 0.58
CA ILE A 150 -1.15 -10.72 1.28
C ILE A 150 0.35 -10.35 1.22
N LEU A 151 1.24 -11.33 1.50
CA LEU A 151 2.68 -11.10 1.44
C LEU A 151 3.16 -10.73 0.02
N TYR A 152 2.59 -11.33 -1.01
CA TYR A 152 2.89 -10.96 -2.38
C TYR A 152 2.50 -9.51 -2.68
N GLY A 153 1.28 -9.11 -2.32
CA GLY A 153 0.79 -7.74 -2.46
C GLY A 153 1.63 -6.73 -1.65
N ALA A 154 1.91 -7.05 -0.39
CA ALA A 154 2.75 -6.24 0.50
C ALA A 154 4.16 -6.04 -0.08
N SER A 155 4.79 -7.10 -0.59
CA SER A 155 6.13 -7.03 -1.21
C SER A 155 6.15 -6.12 -2.45
N LYS A 156 5.12 -6.19 -3.28
CA LYS A 156 4.97 -5.34 -4.46
C LYS A 156 4.78 -3.86 -4.07
N ASN A 157 3.94 -3.60 -3.06
CA ASN A 157 3.70 -2.26 -2.54
C ASN A 157 4.95 -1.69 -1.86
N LEU A 158 5.66 -2.52 -1.08
CA LEU A 158 6.92 -2.12 -0.45
C LEU A 158 7.96 -1.69 -1.48
N LYS A 159 8.15 -2.48 -2.53
CA LYS A 159 9.08 -2.15 -3.62
C LYS A 159 8.72 -0.82 -4.28
N ARG A 160 7.42 -0.55 -4.50
CA ARG A 160 6.95 0.71 -5.09
C ARG A 160 7.22 1.89 -4.15
N THR A 161 6.84 1.77 -2.87
CA THR A 161 6.99 2.84 -1.88
C THR A 161 8.45 3.13 -1.60
N LEU A 162 9.30 2.10 -1.51
CA LEU A 162 10.75 2.27 -1.37
C LEU A 162 11.37 2.95 -2.59
N SER A 163 10.93 2.63 -3.82
CA SER A 163 11.40 3.32 -5.01
C SER A 163 11.14 4.82 -4.95
N ILE A 164 9.93 5.23 -4.53
CA ILE A 164 9.59 6.65 -4.35
C ILE A 164 10.43 7.26 -3.21
N PHE A 165 10.54 6.57 -2.09
CA PHE A 165 11.30 7.04 -0.94
C PHE A 165 12.78 7.25 -1.26
N LEU A 166 13.37 6.35 -2.07
CA LEU A 166 14.75 6.39 -2.55
C LEU A 166 14.93 7.30 -3.79
N GLN A 167 13.95 8.14 -4.11
CA GLN A 167 14.02 9.09 -5.23
C GLN A 167 14.19 8.42 -6.59
N GLY A 168 13.60 7.24 -6.79
CA GLY A 168 13.57 6.58 -8.09
C GLY A 168 12.78 7.37 -9.12
N VAL A 169 13.14 7.19 -10.38
CA VAL A 169 12.42 7.79 -11.52
C VAL A 169 10.96 7.33 -11.51
N PRO A 170 9.99 8.25 -11.69
CA PRO A 170 8.58 7.92 -11.73
C PRO A 170 8.26 6.89 -12.80
N LYS A 171 7.34 5.96 -12.48
CA LYS A 171 6.91 4.94 -13.45
C LYS A 171 6.26 5.59 -14.68
N GLY A 172 6.63 5.09 -15.85
CA GLY A 172 6.08 5.56 -17.11
C GLY A 172 6.76 6.80 -17.67
N VAL A 173 7.84 7.28 -17.02
CA VAL A 173 8.67 8.37 -17.54
C VAL A 173 10.03 7.80 -17.96
N GLU A 174 10.40 8.04 -19.19
CA GLU A 174 11.71 7.70 -19.75
C GLU A 174 12.63 8.93 -19.70
N MET A 175 13.76 8.80 -19.01
CA MET A 175 14.72 9.91 -18.82
C MET A 175 15.22 10.47 -20.14
N ASP A 176 15.49 9.59 -21.12
CA ASP A 176 15.98 10.01 -22.44
C ASP A 176 14.97 10.89 -23.19
N THR A 177 13.68 10.58 -23.03
CA THR A 177 12.60 11.40 -23.58
C THR A 177 12.56 12.78 -22.92
N VAL A 178 12.69 12.84 -21.59
CA VAL A 178 12.72 14.12 -20.85
C VAL A 178 13.92 14.97 -21.28
N VAL A 179 15.10 14.36 -21.37
CA VAL A 179 16.32 15.04 -21.82
C VAL A 179 16.15 15.57 -23.25
N SER A 180 15.57 14.77 -24.15
CA SER A 180 15.30 15.18 -25.53
C SER A 180 14.35 16.37 -25.60
N MET A 181 13.26 16.33 -24.83
CA MET A 181 12.30 17.45 -24.76
C MET A 181 12.96 18.74 -24.28
N ILE A 182 13.84 18.67 -23.26
CA ILE A 182 14.54 19.87 -22.79
C ILE A 182 15.52 20.40 -23.86
N LYS A 183 16.19 19.50 -24.58
CA LYS A 183 17.12 19.88 -25.66
C LYS A 183 16.45 20.52 -26.89
N GLU A 184 15.17 20.19 -27.10
CA GLU A 184 14.38 20.77 -28.20
C GLU A 184 13.88 22.18 -27.87
N GLU A 185 14.01 22.65 -26.64
CA GLU A 185 13.61 24.00 -26.25
C GLU A 185 14.54 25.06 -26.87
N VAL A 186 13.95 26.19 -27.21
CA VAL A 186 14.66 27.33 -27.84
C VAL A 186 15.72 27.86 -26.87
N ASN A 187 16.93 28.09 -27.38
CA ASN A 187 18.10 28.58 -26.63
C ASN A 187 18.73 27.58 -25.66
N VAL A 188 18.46 26.30 -25.76
CA VAL A 188 19.18 25.25 -25.02
C VAL A 188 20.32 24.74 -25.90
N LEU A 189 21.56 24.85 -25.41
CA LEU A 189 22.76 24.35 -26.12
C LEU A 189 23.11 22.93 -25.62
N GLU A 190 23.04 22.71 -24.32
CA GLU A 190 23.35 21.42 -23.69
C GLU A 190 22.55 21.22 -22.42
N VAL A 191 22.24 19.96 -22.11
CA VAL A 191 21.56 19.57 -20.88
C VAL A 191 22.37 18.44 -20.23
N HIS A 192 22.69 18.59 -18.96
CA HIS A 192 23.37 17.57 -18.17
C HIS A 192 22.89 17.60 -16.70
N ASP A 193 23.33 16.62 -15.91
CA ASP A 193 22.97 16.46 -14.50
C ASP A 193 21.45 16.49 -14.27
N VAL A 194 20.72 15.71 -15.09
CA VAL A 194 19.26 15.65 -15.05
C VAL A 194 18.83 14.65 -13.97
N HIS A 195 18.08 15.13 -12.99
CA HIS A 195 17.48 14.31 -11.94
C HIS A 195 15.97 14.47 -11.97
N LEU A 196 15.27 13.33 -11.96
CA LEU A 196 13.81 13.28 -11.91
C LEU A 196 13.38 12.24 -10.90
N TRP A 197 12.58 12.64 -9.92
CA TRP A 197 12.04 11.73 -8.92
C TRP A 197 10.63 12.13 -8.49
N SER A 198 9.90 11.20 -7.89
CA SER A 198 8.63 11.52 -7.27
C SER A 198 8.82 11.91 -5.79
N LEU A 199 8.07 12.92 -5.34
CA LEU A 199 8.09 13.37 -3.95
C LEU A 199 7.26 12.46 -3.04
N ASP A 200 6.05 12.10 -3.49
CA ASP A 200 5.04 11.35 -2.73
C ASP A 200 4.25 10.33 -3.57
N GLY A 201 4.50 10.26 -4.87
CA GLY A 201 3.79 9.44 -5.84
C GLY A 201 2.92 10.24 -6.82
N ASP A 202 2.52 11.45 -6.44
CA ASP A 202 1.67 12.33 -7.25
C ASP A 202 2.47 13.51 -7.82
N TYR A 203 3.38 14.08 -7.02
CA TYR A 203 4.22 15.21 -7.42
C TYR A 203 5.62 14.75 -7.82
N ASN A 204 6.05 15.17 -9.00
CA ASN A 204 7.40 14.92 -9.49
C ASN A 204 8.25 16.18 -9.41
N VAL A 205 9.54 15.99 -9.15
CA VAL A 205 10.54 17.05 -9.11
C VAL A 205 11.57 16.75 -10.19
N LEU A 206 11.82 17.73 -11.05
CA LEU A 206 12.85 17.70 -12.07
C LEU A 206 13.90 18.77 -11.75
N THR A 207 15.15 18.39 -11.79
CA THR A 207 16.28 19.32 -11.78
C THR A 207 17.20 18.99 -12.95
N ALA A 208 17.75 20.01 -13.57
CA ALA A 208 18.70 19.85 -14.67
C ALA A 208 19.67 21.04 -14.71
N HIS A 209 20.87 20.79 -15.17
CA HIS A 209 21.79 21.85 -15.59
C HIS A 209 21.62 22.07 -17.08
N VAL A 210 21.32 23.32 -17.46
CA VAL A 210 21.07 23.69 -18.84
C VAL A 210 22.08 24.76 -19.23
N ILE A 211 22.82 24.54 -20.33
CA ILE A 211 23.72 25.52 -20.93
C ILE A 211 22.94 26.29 -21.98
N VAL A 212 22.99 27.61 -21.87
CA VAL A 212 22.32 28.54 -22.78
C VAL A 212 23.35 29.52 -23.39
N PRO A 213 23.07 30.16 -24.52
CA PRO A 213 23.93 31.20 -25.11
C PRO A 213 24.17 32.36 -24.13
N GLU A 214 25.36 32.95 -24.14
CA GLU A 214 25.73 34.09 -23.28
C GLU A 214 24.76 35.27 -23.36
N ASN A 215 24.11 35.46 -24.51
CA ASN A 215 23.15 36.55 -24.73
C ASN A 215 21.73 36.25 -24.24
N THR A 216 21.50 35.07 -23.61
CA THR A 216 20.19 34.69 -23.15
C THR A 216 19.80 35.48 -21.88
N THR A 217 18.72 36.20 -21.96
CA THR A 217 18.20 36.93 -20.80
C THR A 217 17.34 36.05 -19.90
N MET A 218 17.27 36.37 -18.58
CA MET A 218 16.43 35.68 -17.62
C MET A 218 14.94 35.67 -18.02
N ARG A 219 14.50 36.67 -18.84
CA ARG A 219 13.13 36.74 -19.36
C ARG A 219 12.84 35.71 -20.45
N GLN A 220 13.87 35.21 -21.13
CA GLN A 220 13.78 34.16 -22.16
C GLN A 220 13.84 32.78 -21.59
N LEU A 221 14.24 32.65 -20.28
CA LEU A 221 14.31 31.39 -19.54
C LEU A 221 13.08 31.17 -18.61
N ALA A 222 12.23 32.16 -18.45
CA ALA A 222 11.04 32.14 -17.63
C ALA A 222 9.78 31.81 -18.44
#